data_0c3a09abb12793409024db4785f18d01
#
_entry.id   0c3a09abb12793409024db4785f18d01
#
_cell.length_a   1.000
_cell.length_b   1.000
_cell.length_c   1.000
_cell.angle_alpha   90.00
_cell.angle_beta   90.00
_cell.angle_gamma   90.00
#
_symmetry.space_group_name_H-M   'P 1'
#
loop_
_entity.id
_entity.type
_entity.pdbx_description
1 polymer ?
#
loop_
_entity_poly.entity_id
_entity_poly.type
_entity_poly.pdbx_seq_one_letter_code
_entity_poly.pdbx_strand_id
1 'polypeptide(L)'
;MVEYAVNPRARPFEFKGERGAILLLHGLTGSPYTLRLLGERLAEAGYHVYAPLIIGHGTAPQVLQHTRWNDWLISARRAFDRLSETHKQVFVVGFSMGALLSIVVAQERGARVAGLVAMSTPLVLDVKSQTVLSLARNLPIADLIPFAKKHGGPDISDPAVGVAMPSYDRTPIAAAQSLL
;
A
#
# COMPACT_ATOMS: atom_id res chain seq x y z
N MET A 1 -10.69 24.31 5.41
CA MET A 1 -10.14 22.93 5.31
C MET A 1 -8.67 23.06 4.98
N VAL A 2 -7.81 22.34 5.71
CA VAL A 2 -6.36 22.29 5.36
C VAL A 2 -6.21 21.38 4.14
N GLU A 3 -5.72 21.91 3.03
CA GLU A 3 -5.42 21.13 1.84
C GLU A 3 -4.02 20.53 1.99
N TYR A 4 -3.93 19.22 1.96
CA TYR A 4 -2.65 18.50 2.06
C TYR A 4 -2.16 18.13 0.66
N ALA A 5 -1.10 18.78 0.20
CA ALA A 5 -0.48 18.44 -1.08
C ALA A 5 0.18 17.04 -1.03
N VAL A 6 0.13 16.33 -2.14
CA VAL A 6 0.84 15.04 -2.28
C VAL A 6 2.34 15.29 -2.30
N ASN A 7 3.09 14.59 -1.44
CA ASN A 7 4.53 14.61 -1.47
C ASN A 7 5.04 14.20 -2.87
N PRO A 8 5.89 14.98 -3.53
CA PRO A 8 6.37 14.66 -4.89
C PRO A 8 6.97 13.27 -5.03
N ARG A 9 7.67 12.76 -4.00
CA ARG A 9 8.25 11.41 -4.00
C ARG A 9 7.21 10.31 -3.78
N ALA A 10 6.02 10.63 -3.23
CA ALA A 10 4.94 9.68 -3.01
C ALA A 10 4.04 9.49 -4.24
N ARG A 11 4.28 10.22 -5.32
CA ARG A 11 3.46 10.15 -6.53
C ARG A 11 3.46 8.75 -7.14
N PRO A 12 2.37 8.37 -7.82
CA PRO A 12 2.36 7.13 -8.60
C PRO A 12 3.45 7.18 -9.67
N PHE A 13 3.93 6.02 -10.07
CA PHE A 13 4.85 5.90 -11.20
C PHE A 13 4.40 4.81 -12.16
N GLU A 14 4.80 4.97 -13.41
CA GLU A 14 4.51 4.05 -14.48
C GLU A 14 5.71 3.98 -15.43
N PHE A 15 6.11 2.75 -15.77
CA PHE A 15 7.15 2.45 -16.76
C PHE A 15 6.53 1.59 -17.84
N LYS A 16 6.61 2.02 -19.10
CA LYS A 16 6.10 1.26 -20.24
C LYS A 16 7.04 0.12 -20.61
N GLY A 17 6.48 -1.01 -21.04
CA GLY A 17 7.20 -2.19 -21.50
C GLY A 17 6.25 -3.14 -22.24
N GLU A 18 6.81 -4.13 -22.94
CA GLU A 18 6.05 -5.00 -23.86
C GLU A 18 5.93 -6.45 -23.37
N ARG A 19 6.73 -6.89 -22.38
CA ARG A 19 6.74 -8.28 -21.90
C ARG A 19 5.48 -8.70 -21.14
N GLY A 20 4.70 -7.75 -20.65
CA GLY A 20 3.52 -7.98 -19.82
C GLY A 20 3.37 -6.89 -18.77
N ALA A 21 2.24 -6.86 -18.07
CA ALA A 21 1.95 -5.82 -17.08
C ALA A 21 2.14 -6.31 -15.64
N ILE A 22 2.66 -5.42 -14.80
CA ILE A 22 2.86 -5.65 -13.37
C ILE A 22 2.24 -4.50 -12.58
N LEU A 23 1.31 -4.82 -11.70
CA LEU A 23 0.75 -3.90 -10.71
C LEU A 23 1.52 -4.02 -9.39
N LEU A 24 2.05 -2.90 -8.88
CA LEU A 24 2.74 -2.84 -7.58
C LEU A 24 1.89 -2.11 -6.55
N LEU A 25 1.54 -2.77 -5.44
CA LEU A 25 0.71 -2.21 -4.36
C LEU A 25 1.52 -2.05 -3.08
N HIS A 26 1.64 -0.81 -2.59
CA HIS A 26 2.40 -0.45 -1.38
C HIS A 26 1.64 -0.72 -0.08
N GLY A 27 2.37 -0.68 1.05
CA GLY A 27 1.83 -0.93 2.38
C GLY A 27 1.16 0.29 3.03
N LEU A 28 0.51 0.04 4.18
CA LEU A 28 -0.10 1.07 5.04
C LEU A 28 0.97 2.09 5.47
N THR A 29 0.59 3.37 5.49
CA THR A 29 1.48 4.52 5.79
C THR A 29 2.63 4.74 4.81
N GLY A 30 2.84 3.84 3.84
CA GLY A 30 3.85 3.95 2.79
C GLY A 30 3.36 4.72 1.56
N SER A 31 4.08 4.54 0.47
CA SER A 31 3.77 5.13 -0.84
C SER A 31 4.36 4.26 -1.96
N PRO A 32 4.06 4.52 -3.23
CA PRO A 32 4.68 3.83 -4.36
C PRO A 32 6.22 3.82 -4.31
N TYR A 33 6.81 4.84 -3.72
CA TYR A 33 8.27 4.94 -3.55
C TYR A 33 8.89 3.72 -2.87
N THR A 34 8.17 3.08 -1.94
CA THR A 34 8.62 1.84 -1.27
C THR A 34 8.98 0.73 -2.25
N LEU A 35 8.29 0.68 -3.39
CA LEU A 35 8.46 -0.33 -4.43
C LEU A 35 9.19 0.21 -5.69
N ARG A 36 9.74 1.44 -5.60
CA ARG A 36 10.32 2.12 -6.75
C ARG A 36 11.48 1.37 -7.38
N LEU A 37 12.45 0.96 -6.55
CA LEU A 37 13.62 0.22 -7.03
C LEU A 37 13.21 -1.12 -7.69
N LEU A 38 12.26 -1.83 -7.08
CA LEU A 38 11.70 -3.05 -7.69
C LEU A 38 11.04 -2.74 -9.03
N GLY A 39 10.25 -1.66 -9.08
CA GLY A 39 9.59 -1.24 -10.31
C GLY A 39 10.57 -0.90 -11.42
N GLU A 40 11.67 -0.21 -11.11
CA GLU A 40 12.73 0.12 -12.05
C GLU A 40 13.41 -1.15 -12.60
N ARG A 41 13.75 -2.12 -11.73
CA ARG A 41 14.34 -3.40 -12.15
C ARG A 41 13.40 -4.24 -13.03
N LEU A 42 12.11 -4.23 -12.73
CA LEU A 42 11.11 -4.91 -13.56
C LEU A 42 10.93 -4.21 -14.91
N ALA A 43 11.02 -2.88 -14.96
CA ALA A 43 10.98 -2.10 -16.19
C ALA A 43 12.23 -2.35 -17.06
N GLU A 44 13.43 -2.39 -16.45
CA GLU A 44 14.67 -2.78 -17.13
C GLU A 44 14.57 -4.19 -17.74
N ALA A 45 13.82 -5.09 -17.11
CA ALA A 45 13.50 -6.42 -17.64
C ALA A 45 12.43 -6.41 -18.75
N GLY A 46 11.92 -5.25 -19.15
CA GLY A 46 10.97 -5.07 -20.26
C GLY A 46 9.49 -5.14 -19.88
N TYR A 47 9.14 -5.16 -18.60
CA TYR A 47 7.73 -5.17 -18.16
C TYR A 47 7.11 -3.77 -18.14
N HIS A 48 5.81 -3.70 -18.45
CA HIS A 48 5.00 -2.52 -18.15
C HIS A 48 4.67 -2.53 -16.66
N VAL A 49 5.20 -1.58 -15.90
CA VAL A 49 5.03 -1.52 -14.44
C VAL A 49 4.19 -0.31 -14.06
N TYR A 50 3.18 -0.51 -13.22
CA TYR A 50 2.38 0.57 -12.65
C TYR A 50 2.29 0.43 -11.13
N ALA A 51 2.63 1.49 -10.41
CA ALA A 51 2.50 1.61 -8.96
C ALA A 51 1.57 2.80 -8.63
N PRO A 52 0.31 2.56 -8.30
CA PRO A 52 -0.64 3.61 -7.92
C PRO A 52 -0.33 4.15 -6.54
N LEU A 53 -0.67 5.41 -6.29
CA LEU A 53 -0.82 5.92 -4.93
C LEU A 53 -2.21 5.53 -4.42
N ILE A 54 -2.25 4.69 -3.39
CA ILE A 54 -3.49 4.26 -2.74
C ILE A 54 -4.09 5.45 -1.99
N ILE A 55 -5.40 5.65 -2.11
CA ILE A 55 -6.11 6.77 -1.49
C ILE A 55 -5.79 6.92 0.01
N GLY A 56 -5.68 8.15 0.47
CA GLY A 56 -5.32 8.51 1.86
C GLY A 56 -3.82 8.53 2.14
N HIS A 57 -2.99 8.05 1.20
CA HIS A 57 -1.53 8.00 1.35
C HIS A 57 -0.84 9.17 0.65
N GLY A 58 0.43 9.36 0.92
CA GLY A 58 1.30 10.34 0.25
C GLY A 58 1.07 11.80 0.60
N THR A 59 0.16 12.11 1.51
CA THR A 59 -0.20 13.47 1.95
C THR A 59 0.12 13.67 3.44
N ALA A 60 -0.84 13.37 4.33
CA ALA A 60 -0.69 13.47 5.77
C ALA A 60 -1.42 12.32 6.50
N PRO A 61 -0.97 11.92 7.71
CA PRO A 61 -1.65 10.88 8.50
C PRO A 61 -3.13 11.20 8.76
N GLN A 62 -3.47 12.50 8.88
CA GLN A 62 -4.84 12.97 9.07
C GLN A 62 -5.75 12.61 7.88
N VAL A 63 -5.23 12.58 6.65
CA VAL A 63 -6.00 12.16 5.47
C VAL A 63 -6.22 10.65 5.48
N LEU A 64 -5.17 9.88 5.81
CA LEU A 64 -5.26 8.42 5.93
C LEU A 64 -6.24 7.99 7.02
N GLN A 65 -6.37 8.76 8.10
CA GLN A 65 -7.31 8.51 9.20
C GLN A 65 -8.76 8.35 8.73
N HIS A 66 -9.14 9.02 7.66
CA HIS A 66 -10.51 9.01 7.11
C HIS A 66 -10.73 7.95 6.02
N THR A 67 -9.72 7.14 5.69
CA THR A 67 -9.83 6.06 4.71
C THR A 67 -9.79 4.68 5.39
N ARG A 68 -10.39 3.69 4.75
CA ARG A 68 -10.58 2.33 5.25
C ARG A 68 -10.23 1.31 4.18
N TRP A 69 -10.24 0.05 4.55
CA TRP A 69 -9.97 -1.10 3.69
C TRP A 69 -10.69 -1.03 2.32
N ASN A 70 -11.99 -0.72 2.34
CA ASN A 70 -12.77 -0.66 1.09
C ASN A 70 -12.29 0.43 0.14
N ASP A 71 -11.86 1.59 0.65
CA ASP A 71 -11.33 2.68 -0.16
C ASP A 71 -10.01 2.27 -0.83
N TRP A 72 -9.16 1.58 -0.08
CA TRP A 72 -7.87 1.06 -0.58
C TRP A 72 -8.08 -0.05 -1.61
N LEU A 73 -9.04 -0.95 -1.35
CA LEU A 73 -9.39 -2.01 -2.29
C LEU A 73 -9.96 -1.45 -3.60
N ILE A 74 -10.78 -0.40 -3.53
CA ILE A 74 -11.26 0.32 -4.73
C ILE A 74 -10.08 0.90 -5.51
N SER A 75 -9.08 1.48 -4.84
CA SER A 75 -7.87 1.99 -5.49
C SER A 75 -7.10 0.88 -6.23
N ALA A 76 -6.93 -0.28 -5.57
CA ALA A 76 -6.24 -1.44 -6.15
C ALA A 76 -7.01 -2.04 -7.35
N ARG A 77 -8.33 -2.18 -7.24
CA ARG A 77 -9.20 -2.65 -8.33
C ARG A 77 -9.12 -1.75 -9.56
N ARG A 78 -9.24 -0.44 -9.38
CA ARG A 78 -9.13 0.55 -10.47
C ARG A 78 -7.77 0.48 -11.16
N ALA A 79 -6.70 0.33 -10.38
CA ALA A 79 -5.34 0.22 -10.93
C ALA A 79 -5.16 -1.08 -11.75
N PHE A 80 -5.71 -2.20 -11.27
CA PHE A 80 -5.71 -3.47 -12.00
C PHE A 80 -6.53 -3.34 -13.29
N ASP A 81 -7.75 -2.82 -13.20
CA ASP A 81 -8.67 -2.70 -14.34
C ASP A 81 -8.05 -1.80 -15.43
N ARG A 82 -7.41 -0.68 -15.06
CA ARG A 82 -6.66 0.18 -15.98
C ARG A 82 -5.56 -0.58 -16.76
N LEU A 83 -4.74 -1.40 -16.08
CA LEU A 83 -3.73 -2.21 -16.78
C LEU A 83 -4.36 -3.26 -17.68
N SER A 84 -5.51 -3.79 -17.28
CA SER A 84 -6.24 -4.81 -18.03
C SER A 84 -6.93 -4.28 -19.28
N GLU A 85 -7.01 -2.97 -19.51
CA GLU A 85 -7.50 -2.38 -20.76
C GLU A 85 -6.56 -2.70 -21.93
N THR A 86 -5.27 -2.82 -21.65
CA THR A 86 -4.23 -3.04 -22.67
C THR A 86 -3.52 -4.39 -22.54
N HIS A 87 -3.70 -5.12 -21.43
CA HIS A 87 -3.05 -6.40 -21.15
C HIS A 87 -4.07 -7.47 -20.77
N LYS A 88 -4.04 -8.61 -21.47
CA LYS A 88 -4.94 -9.73 -21.19
C LYS A 88 -4.76 -10.30 -19.78
N GLN A 89 -3.53 -10.32 -19.29
CA GLN A 89 -3.16 -10.80 -17.97
C GLN A 89 -2.19 -9.82 -17.30
N VAL A 90 -2.33 -9.65 -15.98
CA VAL A 90 -1.52 -8.73 -15.17
C VAL A 90 -0.94 -9.50 -13.99
N PHE A 91 0.37 -9.39 -13.77
CA PHE A 91 0.99 -9.80 -12.51
C PHE A 91 0.64 -8.79 -11.41
N VAL A 92 0.33 -9.29 -10.22
CA VAL A 92 0.03 -8.43 -9.06
C VAL A 92 1.06 -8.69 -7.98
N VAL A 93 1.74 -7.63 -7.55
CA VAL A 93 2.79 -7.66 -6.52
C VAL A 93 2.41 -6.71 -5.41
N GLY A 94 2.29 -7.21 -4.20
CA GLY A 94 1.92 -6.39 -3.03
C GLY A 94 2.90 -6.52 -1.89
N PHE A 95 3.05 -5.43 -1.15
CA PHE A 95 3.85 -5.36 0.07
C PHE A 95 2.98 -5.01 1.28
N SER A 96 3.02 -5.83 2.34
CA SER A 96 2.29 -5.61 3.60
C SER A 96 0.77 -5.50 3.35
N MET A 97 0.12 -4.37 3.68
CA MET A 97 -1.29 -4.11 3.31
C MET A 97 -1.52 -4.32 1.80
N GLY A 98 -0.59 -3.89 0.96
CA GLY A 98 -0.65 -4.12 -0.50
C GLY A 98 -0.68 -5.60 -0.87
N ALA A 99 -0.06 -6.48 -0.07
CA ALA A 99 -0.13 -7.92 -0.28
C ALA A 99 -1.54 -8.47 0.01
N LEU A 100 -2.21 -7.99 1.06
CA LEU A 100 -3.61 -8.34 1.34
C LEU A 100 -4.54 -7.87 0.22
N LEU A 101 -4.37 -6.64 -0.26
CA LEU A 101 -5.12 -6.10 -1.40
C LEU A 101 -4.88 -6.94 -2.67
N SER A 102 -3.63 -7.35 -2.91
CA SER A 102 -3.25 -8.18 -4.06
C SER A 102 -3.93 -9.55 -4.04
N ILE A 103 -4.05 -10.17 -2.86
CA ILE A 103 -4.74 -11.47 -2.70
C ILE A 103 -6.21 -11.33 -3.07
N VAL A 104 -6.89 -10.29 -2.56
CA VAL A 104 -8.32 -10.07 -2.87
C VAL A 104 -8.52 -9.75 -4.34
N VAL A 105 -7.69 -8.89 -4.94
CA VAL A 105 -7.74 -8.59 -6.37
C VAL A 105 -7.50 -9.86 -7.19
N ALA A 106 -6.54 -10.70 -6.82
CA ALA A 106 -6.28 -11.96 -7.52
C ALA A 106 -7.47 -12.93 -7.44
N GLN A 107 -8.09 -13.06 -6.28
CA GLN A 107 -9.29 -13.87 -6.10
C GLN A 107 -10.44 -13.39 -6.99
N GLU A 108 -10.68 -12.08 -7.06
CA GLU A 108 -11.78 -11.49 -7.82
C GLU A 108 -11.56 -11.52 -9.34
N ARG A 109 -10.32 -11.37 -9.78
CA ARG A 109 -9.99 -11.26 -11.21
C ARG A 109 -9.63 -12.59 -11.88
N GLY A 110 -9.34 -13.62 -11.07
CA GLY A 110 -9.14 -15.00 -11.52
C GLY A 110 -8.13 -15.12 -12.64
N ALA A 111 -8.52 -15.69 -13.76
CA ALA A 111 -7.65 -15.96 -14.92
C ALA A 111 -7.01 -14.70 -15.56
N ARG A 112 -7.46 -13.49 -15.21
CA ARG A 112 -6.83 -12.23 -15.65
C ARG A 112 -5.55 -11.92 -14.88
N VAL A 113 -5.29 -12.60 -13.75
CA VAL A 113 -4.06 -12.48 -12.98
C VAL A 113 -3.06 -13.51 -13.47
N ALA A 114 -1.96 -13.04 -14.06
CA ALA A 114 -0.86 -13.88 -14.59
C ALA A 114 -0.07 -14.55 -13.46
N GLY A 115 0.00 -13.90 -12.30
CA GLY A 115 0.68 -14.39 -11.10
C GLY A 115 0.58 -13.38 -9.96
N LEU A 116 0.76 -13.88 -8.73
CA LEU A 116 0.68 -13.11 -7.50
C LEU A 116 1.98 -13.22 -6.71
N VAL A 117 2.53 -12.08 -6.27
CA VAL A 117 3.63 -12.02 -5.30
C VAL A 117 3.16 -11.24 -4.07
N ALA A 118 3.11 -11.90 -2.93
CA ALA A 118 2.68 -11.31 -1.67
C ALA A 118 3.86 -11.23 -0.69
N MET A 119 4.41 -10.03 -0.49
CA MET A 119 5.59 -9.77 0.33
C MET A 119 5.18 -9.27 1.72
N SER A 120 5.78 -9.83 2.78
CA SER A 120 5.55 -9.43 4.17
C SER A 120 4.06 -9.32 4.53
N THR A 121 3.27 -10.31 4.11
CA THR A 121 1.81 -10.29 4.25
C THR A 121 1.40 -10.45 5.72
N PRO A 122 0.68 -9.49 6.33
CA PRO A 122 0.27 -9.58 7.73
C PRO A 122 -1.01 -10.42 7.87
N LEU A 123 -0.92 -11.73 7.59
CA LEU A 123 -2.06 -12.66 7.73
C LEU A 123 -2.45 -12.87 9.19
N VAL A 124 -1.48 -12.82 10.08
CA VAL A 124 -1.68 -12.92 11.52
C VAL A 124 -0.87 -11.81 12.18
N LEU A 125 -1.52 -10.99 12.97
CA LEU A 125 -0.84 -10.01 13.80
C LEU A 125 -0.36 -10.68 15.10
N ASP A 126 0.73 -10.17 15.69
CA ASP A 126 1.14 -10.61 17.01
C ASP A 126 0.06 -10.34 18.07
N VAL A 127 0.07 -11.13 19.16
CA VAL A 127 -0.98 -11.11 20.19
C VAL A 127 -1.15 -9.71 20.80
N LYS A 128 -0.05 -8.96 20.99
CA LYS A 128 -0.13 -7.58 21.55
C LYS A 128 -0.83 -6.63 20.60
N SER A 129 -0.47 -6.65 19.32
CA SER A 129 -1.11 -5.84 18.28
C SER A 129 -2.59 -6.20 18.12
N GLN A 130 -2.93 -7.50 18.11
CA GLN A 130 -4.32 -7.95 18.07
C GLN A 130 -5.11 -7.44 19.27
N THR A 131 -4.58 -7.59 20.49
CA THR A 131 -5.25 -7.15 21.72
C THR A 131 -5.47 -5.64 21.72
N VAL A 132 -4.45 -4.85 21.39
CA VAL A 132 -4.55 -3.39 21.33
C VAL A 132 -5.60 -2.93 20.32
N LEU A 133 -5.56 -3.49 19.10
CA LEU A 133 -6.51 -3.11 18.05
C LEU A 133 -7.94 -3.58 18.36
N SER A 134 -8.11 -4.76 18.97
CA SER A 134 -9.41 -5.28 19.40
C SER A 134 -10.02 -4.45 20.54
N LEU A 135 -9.23 -4.07 21.53
CA LEU A 135 -9.66 -3.17 22.61
C LEU A 135 -10.03 -1.80 22.03
N ALA A 136 -9.23 -1.26 21.15
CA ALA A 136 -9.48 0.01 20.50
C ALA A 136 -10.74 -0.02 19.62
N ARG A 137 -11.17 -1.18 19.11
CA ARG A 137 -12.40 -1.35 18.34
C ARG A 137 -13.66 -1.22 19.22
N ASN A 138 -13.59 -1.70 20.45
CA ASN A 138 -14.73 -1.75 21.39
C ASN A 138 -14.80 -0.53 22.31
N LEU A 139 -13.77 0.30 22.34
CA LEU A 139 -13.68 1.51 23.14
C LEU A 139 -13.42 2.70 22.23
N PRO A 140 -13.87 3.93 22.55
CA PRO A 140 -13.62 5.13 21.74
C PRO A 140 -12.16 5.60 21.84
N ILE A 141 -11.20 4.64 21.86
CA ILE A 141 -9.76 4.92 22.01
C ILE A 141 -9.22 5.63 20.76
N ALA A 142 -9.73 5.29 19.56
CA ALA A 142 -9.33 5.95 18.35
C ALA A 142 -9.70 7.45 18.31
N ASP A 143 -10.72 7.84 19.06
CA ASP A 143 -11.13 9.26 19.22
C ASP A 143 -10.23 9.99 20.24
N LEU A 144 -9.77 9.28 21.28
CA LEU A 144 -8.91 9.83 22.33
C LEU A 144 -7.43 9.80 21.92
N ILE A 145 -6.98 8.74 21.25
CA ILE A 145 -5.61 8.54 20.78
C ILE A 145 -5.67 8.16 19.30
N PRO A 146 -5.82 9.15 18.40
CA PRO A 146 -6.07 8.85 16.98
C PRO A 146 -4.86 8.26 16.25
N PHE A 147 -3.65 8.42 16.79
CA PHE A 147 -2.41 7.99 16.14
C PHE A 147 -1.51 7.19 17.08
N ALA A 148 -1.00 6.07 16.60
CA ALA A 148 0.09 5.34 17.22
C ALA A 148 1.42 5.77 16.58
N LYS A 149 2.40 6.18 17.40
CA LYS A 149 3.76 6.50 16.92
C LYS A 149 4.45 5.19 16.52
N LYS A 150 5.13 5.20 15.39
CA LYS A 150 6.01 4.09 15.01
C LYS A 150 7.25 4.12 15.90
N HIS A 151 7.49 3.00 16.60
CA HIS A 151 8.70 2.82 17.39
C HIS A 151 9.80 2.24 16.49
N GLY A 152 11.01 2.81 16.55
CA GLY A 152 12.10 2.49 15.64
C GLY A 152 11.92 3.20 14.30
N GLY A 153 12.98 3.66 13.67
CA GLY A 153 12.92 4.23 12.32
C GLY A 153 12.43 3.20 11.30
N PRO A 154 12.40 3.54 10.01
CA PRO A 154 12.14 2.55 8.98
C PRO A 154 13.18 1.43 9.10
N ASP A 155 12.73 0.17 9.11
CA ASP A 155 13.59 -1.02 9.08
C ASP A 155 14.17 -1.18 7.66
N ILE A 156 15.10 -0.28 7.33
CA ILE A 156 15.73 -0.16 6.02
C ILE A 156 17.23 -0.18 6.24
N SER A 157 17.90 -1.14 5.60
CA SER A 157 19.34 -1.34 5.72
C SER A 157 20.16 -0.14 5.23
N ASP A 158 19.65 0.61 4.26
CA ASP A 158 20.27 1.84 3.76
C ASP A 158 19.63 3.08 4.41
N PRO A 159 20.34 3.79 5.32
CA PRO A 159 19.83 4.97 5.99
C PRO A 159 19.45 6.11 5.02
N ALA A 160 20.14 6.26 3.89
CA ALA A 160 19.86 7.30 2.90
C ALA A 160 18.49 7.07 2.24
N VAL A 161 18.16 5.82 1.94
CA VAL A 161 16.84 5.42 1.44
C VAL A 161 15.78 5.64 2.50
N GLY A 162 16.06 5.31 3.76
CA GLY A 162 15.16 5.51 4.89
C GLY A 162 14.74 6.98 5.07
N VAL A 163 15.70 7.89 5.00
CA VAL A 163 15.45 9.35 5.08
C VAL A 163 14.69 9.86 3.85
N ALA A 164 14.94 9.29 2.68
CA ALA A 164 14.31 9.71 1.44
C ALA A 164 12.86 9.19 1.28
N MET A 165 12.48 8.14 2.03
CA MET A 165 11.19 7.46 1.87
C MET A 165 10.03 8.29 2.42
N PRO A 166 9.05 8.68 1.58
CA PRO A 166 7.87 9.41 2.02
C PRO A 166 6.88 8.44 2.70
N SER A 167 7.13 8.12 3.96
CA SER A 167 6.24 7.34 4.82
C SER A 167 5.78 8.18 6.01
N TYR A 168 4.63 7.85 6.59
CA TYR A 168 4.16 8.53 7.79
C TYR A 168 4.91 8.03 9.03
N ASP A 169 5.24 8.94 9.95
CA ASP A 169 5.90 8.68 11.23
C ASP A 169 4.95 8.06 12.29
N ARG A 170 3.66 8.15 12.02
CA ARG A 170 2.58 7.64 12.87
C ARG A 170 1.52 6.91 12.05
N THR A 171 0.85 5.94 12.67
CA THR A 171 -0.22 5.16 12.05
C THR A 171 -1.55 5.59 12.66
N PRO A 172 -2.54 6.02 11.85
CA PRO A 172 -3.89 6.24 12.35
C PRO A 172 -4.49 4.93 12.84
N ILE A 173 -4.96 4.90 14.10
CA ILE A 173 -5.50 3.68 14.73
C ILE A 173 -6.73 3.19 13.96
N ALA A 174 -7.63 4.10 13.58
CA ALA A 174 -8.83 3.76 12.82
C ALA A 174 -8.52 3.15 11.44
N ALA A 175 -7.42 3.55 10.79
CA ALA A 175 -6.96 2.95 9.55
C ALA A 175 -6.39 1.53 9.80
N ALA A 176 -5.55 1.37 10.83
CA ALA A 176 -4.99 0.06 11.20
C ALA A 176 -6.07 -0.95 11.59
N GLN A 177 -7.10 -0.51 12.34
CA GLN A 177 -8.24 -1.35 12.72
C GLN A 177 -9.02 -1.88 11.52
N SER A 178 -9.07 -1.13 10.42
CA SER A 178 -9.82 -1.56 9.24
C SER A 178 -9.12 -2.69 8.45
N LEU A 179 -7.91 -3.10 8.85
CA LEU A 179 -7.22 -4.28 8.32
C LEU A 179 -7.64 -5.58 9.03
N LEU A 180 -8.35 -5.47 10.18
CA LEU A 180 -8.90 -6.59 10.95
C LEU A 180 -10.33 -6.91 10.51
#